data_caccd3417343f56a38ef9543bc822d62
#
_entry.id   caccd3417343f56a38ef9543bc822d62
#
_cell.length_a   1.000
_cell.length_b   1.000
_cell.length_c   1.000
_cell.angle_alpha   90.00
_cell.angle_beta   90.00
_cell.angle_gamma   90.00
#
_symmetry.space_group_name_H-M   'P 1'
#
loop_
_entity.id
_entity.type
_entity.pdbx_description
1 polymer ?
#
loop_
_entity_poly.entity_id
_entity_poly.type
_entity_poly.pdbx_seq_one_letter_code
_entity_poly.pdbx_strand_id
1 'polypeptide(L)'
;MNKCRQISAVAILSCMSAITSAGLTDLSDTPMANSNPAQAKPNVMLLMDTSSSMGWTHMPDGLEGAPVNNIPQGTRKVGYKSPQCNGIYYNPTTLYSLPKKADGTYQTLPSFTSARYDPYDTANLTTTDLSTSFKAYDGKTLAYGGDLVSSDYNDTPQPAYYYLYEGSQTITASSAACQDADTGATRSATGGGTWRRVLVSSTSGTSASDERQNFANWYSYYRTRLLMVKSAASLPAIRWT
;
A
#
# COMPACT_ATOMS: atom_id res chain seq x y z
N MET A 1 74.65 -45.26 -75.98
CA MET A 1 73.35 -45.78 -75.56
C MET A 1 73.39 -45.94 -74.08
N ASN A 2 72.96 -44.96 -73.30
CA ASN A 2 72.67 -45.26 -71.86
C ASN A 2 71.75 -44.17 -71.38
N LYS A 3 70.61 -44.58 -70.89
CA LYS A 3 69.50 -43.77 -70.39
C LYS A 3 69.88 -43.26 -69.00
N CYS A 4 69.92 -41.94 -68.87
CA CYS A 4 70.00 -41.33 -67.56
C CYS A 4 68.63 -41.29 -66.98
N ARG A 5 68.51 -41.94 -65.79
CA ARG A 5 67.26 -41.87 -64.96
C ARG A 5 67.37 -40.68 -64.06
N GLN A 6 66.51 -39.76 -64.21
CA GLN A 6 66.31 -38.62 -63.29
C GLN A 6 65.44 -39.16 -62.11
N ILE A 7 65.95 -39.03 -60.92
CA ILE A 7 65.18 -39.21 -59.69
C ILE A 7 64.68 -37.85 -59.22
N SER A 8 63.44 -37.66 -59.37
CA SER A 8 62.79 -36.48 -58.81
C SER A 8 62.57 -36.69 -57.29
N ALA A 9 63.28 -35.89 -56.51
CA ALA A 9 63.03 -35.83 -55.08
C ALA A 9 61.78 -34.94 -54.81
N VAL A 10 60.73 -35.60 -54.34
CA VAL A 10 59.57 -34.86 -53.92
C VAL A 10 59.80 -34.48 -52.43
N ALA A 11 60.02 -33.18 -52.19
CA ALA A 11 60.07 -32.64 -50.85
C ALA A 11 58.64 -32.54 -50.29
N ILE A 12 58.32 -33.40 -49.36
CA ILE A 12 57.06 -33.31 -48.60
C ILE A 12 57.28 -32.24 -47.54
N LEU A 13 56.70 -31.07 -47.77
CA LEU A 13 56.65 -30.00 -46.78
C LEU A 13 55.55 -30.35 -45.76
N SER A 14 55.91 -30.96 -44.64
CA SER A 14 55.02 -31.20 -43.51
C SER A 14 54.64 -29.85 -42.88
N CYS A 15 53.45 -29.35 -43.19
CA CYS A 15 52.83 -28.26 -42.41
C CYS A 15 52.49 -28.83 -41.05
N MET A 16 53.32 -28.61 -40.04
CA MET A 16 52.95 -28.77 -38.63
C MET A 16 52.01 -27.65 -38.27
N SER A 17 50.70 -27.95 -38.33
CA SER A 17 49.66 -27.08 -37.69
C SER A 17 49.92 -27.13 -36.19
N ALA A 18 50.46 -26.05 -35.64
CA ALA A 18 50.46 -25.82 -34.21
C ALA A 18 49.01 -25.66 -33.76
N ILE A 19 48.43 -26.66 -33.15
CA ILE A 19 47.18 -26.56 -32.43
C ILE A 19 47.48 -25.70 -31.21
N THR A 20 47.23 -24.41 -31.31
CA THR A 20 47.14 -23.54 -30.13
C THR A 20 45.90 -23.96 -29.40
N SER A 21 46.03 -24.82 -28.41
CA SER A 21 45.03 -24.97 -27.36
C SER A 21 44.84 -23.58 -26.73
N ALA A 22 43.80 -22.88 -27.15
CA ALA A 22 43.26 -21.81 -26.32
C ALA A 22 42.88 -22.48 -25.02
N GLY A 23 43.67 -22.32 -23.97
CA GLY A 23 43.31 -22.76 -22.64
C GLY A 23 41.99 -22.14 -22.33
N LEU A 24 41.00 -22.95 -22.04
CA LEU A 24 39.79 -22.50 -21.40
C LEU A 24 40.24 -21.69 -20.19
N THR A 25 40.09 -20.37 -20.28
CA THR A 25 40.19 -19.54 -19.07
C THR A 25 39.14 -20.11 -18.11
N ASP A 26 39.61 -20.72 -17.05
CA ASP A 26 38.77 -21.15 -15.94
C ASP A 26 38.14 -19.86 -15.36
N LEU A 27 36.99 -19.51 -15.92
CA LEU A 27 36.15 -18.44 -15.38
C LEU A 27 35.66 -18.98 -14.05
N SER A 28 36.17 -18.41 -12.96
CA SER A 28 35.73 -18.74 -11.62
C SER A 28 34.19 -18.82 -11.59
N ASP A 29 33.66 -20.01 -11.34
CA ASP A 29 32.23 -20.23 -11.16
C ASP A 29 31.68 -19.52 -9.91
N THR A 30 32.55 -18.99 -9.10
CA THR A 30 32.18 -18.09 -8.03
C THR A 30 32.17 -16.64 -8.59
N PRO A 31 31.02 -15.96 -8.57
CA PRO A 31 31.01 -14.51 -8.74
C PRO A 31 32.10 -13.95 -7.82
N MET A 32 32.84 -12.96 -8.26
CA MET A 32 33.80 -12.25 -7.39
C MET A 32 33.02 -11.70 -6.19
N ALA A 33 32.61 -12.61 -5.32
CA ALA A 33 32.13 -12.28 -4.02
C ALA A 33 33.35 -11.72 -3.31
N ASN A 34 33.36 -10.43 -3.16
CA ASN A 34 34.33 -9.75 -2.34
C ASN A 34 34.30 -10.49 -0.98
N SER A 35 35.36 -11.23 -0.66
CA SER A 35 35.48 -12.00 0.58
C SER A 35 35.56 -11.10 1.82
N ASN A 36 35.25 -9.83 1.66
CA ASN A 36 35.11 -8.90 2.75
C ASN A 36 33.73 -9.14 3.41
N PRO A 37 33.70 -9.53 4.71
CA PRO A 37 32.45 -9.78 5.43
C PRO A 37 31.53 -8.53 5.55
N ALA A 38 32.00 -7.38 5.14
CA ALA A 38 31.18 -6.20 4.96
C ALA A 38 30.53 -6.21 3.58
N GLN A 39 29.53 -7.05 3.40
CA GLN A 39 28.68 -6.98 2.21
C GLN A 39 28.09 -5.57 2.13
N ALA A 40 28.44 -4.81 1.09
CA ALA A 40 27.89 -3.47 0.90
C ALA A 40 26.36 -3.57 0.88
N LYS A 41 25.71 -2.89 1.81
CA LYS A 41 24.24 -2.88 1.85
C LYS A 41 23.72 -2.27 0.55
N PRO A 42 22.68 -2.84 -0.05
CA PRO A 42 22.09 -2.27 -1.27
C PRO A 42 21.61 -0.85 -1.01
N ASN A 43 21.94 0.07 -1.92
CA ASN A 43 21.37 1.41 -1.90
C ASN A 43 19.94 1.32 -2.44
N VAL A 44 18.96 1.51 -1.57
CA VAL A 44 17.54 1.55 -1.94
C VAL A 44 17.07 2.99 -1.87
N MET A 45 16.57 3.52 -3.00
CA MET A 45 15.92 4.82 -3.05
C MET A 45 14.42 4.60 -3.13
N LEU A 46 13.66 5.17 -2.18
CA LEU A 46 12.22 5.20 -2.19
C LEU A 46 11.75 6.59 -2.63
N LEU A 47 11.09 6.66 -3.80
CA LEU A 47 10.40 7.86 -4.26
C LEU A 47 8.94 7.76 -3.83
N MET A 48 8.49 8.73 -3.06
CA MET A 48 7.12 8.79 -2.54
C MET A 48 6.43 10.03 -3.08
N ASP A 49 5.26 9.83 -3.69
CA ASP A 49 4.40 10.93 -4.10
C ASP A 49 3.84 11.65 -2.86
N THR A 50 3.93 12.98 -2.87
CA THR A 50 3.42 13.86 -1.81
C THR A 50 2.41 14.87 -2.34
N SER A 51 1.81 14.61 -3.51
CA SER A 51 0.73 15.44 -4.05
C SER A 51 -0.48 15.46 -3.12
N SER A 52 -1.33 16.48 -3.24
CA SER A 52 -2.50 16.66 -2.37
C SER A 52 -3.44 15.44 -2.37
N SER A 53 -3.54 14.73 -3.50
CA SER A 53 -4.36 13.51 -3.61
C SER A 53 -3.90 12.37 -2.69
N MET A 54 -2.65 12.39 -2.23
CA MET A 54 -2.14 11.42 -1.28
C MET A 54 -2.72 11.59 0.14
N GLY A 55 -3.28 12.75 0.42
CA GLY A 55 -4.06 12.99 1.63
C GLY A 55 -5.47 12.41 1.60
N TRP A 56 -5.98 11.97 0.46
CA TRP A 56 -7.35 11.49 0.33
C TRP A 56 -7.59 10.18 1.10
N THR A 57 -8.83 10.06 1.59
CA THR A 57 -9.33 8.91 2.37
C THR A 57 -10.15 7.94 1.52
N HIS A 58 -10.01 8.01 0.19
CA HIS A 58 -10.74 7.14 -0.73
C HIS A 58 -9.87 6.68 -1.91
N MET A 59 -10.24 5.54 -2.45
CA MET A 59 -9.72 4.94 -3.67
C MET A 59 -10.75 3.96 -4.26
N PRO A 60 -11.11 4.09 -5.54
CA PRO A 60 -10.54 4.96 -6.58
C PRO A 60 -11.05 6.41 -6.52
N ASP A 61 -10.44 7.29 -7.32
CA ASP A 61 -10.78 8.73 -7.39
C ASP A 61 -12.26 8.97 -7.75
N GLY A 62 -12.83 8.11 -8.59
CA GLY A 62 -14.23 8.22 -9.01
C GLY A 62 -15.28 8.07 -7.90
N LEU A 63 -14.89 7.62 -6.71
CA LEU A 63 -15.81 7.59 -5.56
C LEU A 63 -16.20 8.97 -5.06
N GLU A 64 -15.38 9.98 -5.29
CA GLU A 64 -15.67 11.34 -4.87
C GLU A 64 -16.89 11.93 -5.62
N GLY A 65 -17.11 11.49 -6.85
CA GLY A 65 -18.10 12.07 -7.73
C GLY A 65 -17.76 13.51 -8.17
N ALA A 66 -18.57 14.08 -9.04
CA ALA A 66 -18.42 15.49 -9.41
C ALA A 66 -18.78 16.38 -8.21
N PRO A 67 -17.91 17.33 -7.83
CA PRO A 67 -18.23 18.24 -6.74
C PRO A 67 -19.45 19.12 -7.14
N VAL A 68 -20.41 19.25 -6.24
CA VAL A 68 -21.50 20.21 -6.36
C VAL A 68 -21.23 21.36 -5.40
N ASN A 69 -21.12 22.57 -5.92
CA ASN A 69 -20.71 23.76 -5.14
C ASN A 69 -19.38 23.51 -4.39
N ASN A 70 -18.42 22.89 -5.05
CA ASN A 70 -17.14 22.47 -4.48
C ASN A 70 -17.23 21.47 -3.32
N ILE A 71 -18.38 20.84 -3.07
CA ILE A 71 -18.54 19.84 -2.02
C ILE A 71 -18.31 18.45 -2.63
N PRO A 72 -17.32 17.68 -2.15
CA PRO A 72 -17.14 16.29 -2.55
C PRO A 72 -18.39 15.47 -2.24
N GLN A 73 -19.10 15.05 -3.26
CA GLN A 73 -20.35 14.31 -3.08
C GLN A 73 -20.11 12.89 -2.55
N GLY A 74 -18.92 12.34 -2.77
CA GLY A 74 -18.54 11.02 -2.30
C GLY A 74 -18.68 10.82 -0.79
N THR A 75 -18.37 11.86 0.00
CA THR A 75 -18.47 11.81 1.47
C THR A 75 -19.88 11.55 1.99
N ARG A 76 -20.90 11.85 1.17
CA ARG A 76 -22.31 11.59 1.47
C ARG A 76 -22.81 10.25 0.95
N LYS A 77 -21.94 9.43 0.42
CA LYS A 77 -22.24 8.13 -0.17
C LYS A 77 -21.85 7.00 0.78
N VAL A 78 -22.66 5.95 0.79
CA VAL A 78 -22.38 4.74 1.56
C VAL A 78 -21.08 4.10 1.10
N GLY A 79 -20.85 4.06 -0.22
CA GLY A 79 -19.64 3.44 -0.77
C GLY A 79 -18.34 4.08 -0.32
N TYR A 80 -18.35 5.39 -0.02
CA TYR A 80 -17.16 6.05 0.54
C TYR A 80 -16.73 5.44 1.90
N LYS A 81 -17.69 4.92 2.64
CA LYS A 81 -17.56 4.39 4.01
C LYS A 81 -17.67 2.85 4.06
N SER A 82 -17.42 2.21 2.91
CA SER A 82 -17.46 0.75 2.77
C SER A 82 -16.17 0.24 2.12
N PRO A 83 -15.52 -0.81 2.69
CA PRO A 83 -14.35 -1.41 2.07
C PRO A 83 -14.61 -2.07 0.72
N GLN A 84 -15.86 -2.42 0.42
CA GLN A 84 -16.24 -3.04 -0.85
C GLN A 84 -16.24 -2.03 -2.01
N CYS A 85 -16.40 -0.74 -1.72
CA CYS A 85 -16.36 0.34 -2.71
C CYS A 85 -15.07 1.17 -2.60
N ASN A 86 -14.62 1.45 -1.38
CA ASN A 86 -13.45 2.25 -1.07
C ASN A 86 -12.32 1.36 -0.57
N GLY A 87 -11.35 1.08 -1.43
CA GLY A 87 -10.27 0.13 -1.15
C GLY A 87 -9.32 0.51 -0.01
N ILE A 88 -9.36 1.76 0.48
CA ILE A 88 -8.56 2.18 1.62
C ILE A 88 -9.39 2.42 2.89
N TYR A 89 -10.72 2.30 2.81
CA TYR A 89 -11.54 2.36 4.01
C TYR A 89 -11.37 1.12 4.88
N TYR A 90 -11.74 1.25 6.15
CA TYR A 90 -11.61 0.16 7.11
C TYR A 90 -12.31 -1.13 6.65
N ASN A 91 -11.55 -2.22 6.61
CA ASN A 91 -12.05 -3.55 6.31
C ASN A 91 -11.97 -4.45 7.55
N PRO A 92 -13.10 -4.89 8.12
CA PRO A 92 -13.11 -5.69 9.34
C PRO A 92 -12.49 -7.09 9.18
N THR A 93 -12.27 -7.55 7.94
CA THR A 93 -11.59 -8.83 7.67
C THR A 93 -10.07 -8.69 7.56
N THR A 94 -9.56 -7.46 7.60
CA THR A 94 -8.12 -7.16 7.51
C THR A 94 -7.56 -6.84 8.89
N LEU A 95 -6.47 -7.50 9.25
CA LEU A 95 -5.71 -7.13 10.45
C LEU A 95 -4.70 -6.04 10.10
N TYR A 96 -4.88 -4.86 10.68
CA TYR A 96 -3.99 -3.71 10.49
C TYR A 96 -2.84 -3.76 11.50
N SER A 97 -1.71 -4.30 11.07
CA SER A 97 -0.49 -4.40 11.88
C SER A 97 0.14 -3.03 12.11
N LEU A 98 0.80 -2.86 13.25
CA LEU A 98 1.58 -1.66 13.48
C LEU A 98 2.78 -1.60 12.52
N PRO A 99 3.03 -0.45 11.89
CA PRO A 99 4.24 -0.23 11.11
C PRO A 99 5.47 -0.29 12.00
N LYS A 100 6.64 -0.48 11.41
CA LYS A 100 7.91 -0.47 12.16
C LYS A 100 8.66 0.84 11.96
N LYS A 101 9.46 1.19 12.95
CA LYS A 101 10.44 2.28 12.89
C LYS A 101 11.73 1.79 12.24
N ALA A 102 12.64 2.71 11.94
CA ALA A 102 13.94 2.40 11.35
C ALA A 102 14.80 1.48 12.22
N ASP A 103 14.61 1.50 13.53
CA ASP A 103 15.30 0.64 14.50
C ASP A 103 14.68 -0.77 14.60
N GLY A 104 13.66 -1.08 13.80
CA GLY A 104 12.95 -2.35 13.81
C GLY A 104 11.86 -2.48 14.89
N THR A 105 11.74 -1.54 15.81
CA THR A 105 10.67 -1.53 16.80
C THR A 105 9.33 -1.13 16.17
N TYR A 106 8.22 -1.49 16.79
CA TYR A 106 6.91 -1.08 16.31
C TYR A 106 6.62 0.39 16.63
N GLN A 107 5.83 1.02 15.77
CA GLN A 107 5.22 2.31 16.04
C GLN A 107 4.33 2.23 17.29
N THR A 108 4.00 3.40 17.82
CA THR A 108 3.16 3.50 19.04
C THR A 108 1.78 2.92 18.80
N LEU A 109 1.32 2.05 19.69
CA LEU A 109 -0.02 1.50 19.66
C LEU A 109 -1.04 2.62 19.92
N PRO A 110 -1.96 2.91 18.96
CA PRO A 110 -2.96 3.93 19.16
C PRO A 110 -4.05 3.46 20.13
N SER A 111 -4.58 4.38 20.94
CA SER A 111 -5.78 4.13 21.71
C SER A 111 -7.04 4.47 20.90
N PHE A 112 -8.12 3.74 21.05
CA PHE A 112 -9.40 4.01 20.39
C PHE A 112 -10.00 5.37 20.81
N THR A 113 -9.80 5.77 22.05
CA THR A 113 -10.26 7.07 22.56
C THR A 113 -9.26 8.22 22.38
N SER A 114 -8.09 7.94 21.82
CA SER A 114 -7.04 8.93 21.58
C SER A 114 -6.14 8.50 20.41
N ALA A 115 -6.76 8.20 19.27
CA ALA A 115 -6.05 7.78 18.07
C ALA A 115 -5.33 8.99 17.43
N ARG A 116 -4.03 8.82 17.13
CA ARG A 116 -3.24 9.88 16.48
C ARG A 116 -3.77 10.15 15.08
N TYR A 117 -3.93 11.44 14.77
CA TYR A 117 -4.35 11.88 13.44
C TYR A 117 -3.26 11.58 12.39
N ASP A 118 -2.02 11.96 12.68
CA ASP A 118 -0.83 11.54 11.93
C ASP A 118 0.27 11.13 12.90
N PRO A 119 0.53 9.84 13.09
CA PRO A 119 1.56 9.39 14.02
C PRO A 119 2.99 9.62 13.50
N TYR A 120 3.17 9.94 12.22
CA TYR A 120 4.46 10.28 11.63
C TYR A 120 4.80 11.78 11.78
N ASP A 121 3.82 12.61 12.11
CA ASP A 121 4.05 14.01 12.45
C ASP A 121 4.35 14.15 13.94
N THR A 122 5.61 14.42 14.25
CA THR A 122 6.06 14.59 15.63
C THR A 122 5.76 15.99 16.19
N ALA A 123 5.49 16.95 15.32
CA ALA A 123 5.16 18.32 15.71
C ALA A 123 3.68 18.48 16.05
N ASN A 124 2.79 17.78 15.33
CA ASN A 124 1.36 17.85 15.56
C ASN A 124 0.85 16.61 16.29
N LEU A 125 0.56 16.76 17.57
CA LEU A 125 0.11 15.68 18.45
C LEU A 125 -1.40 15.49 18.47
N THR A 126 -2.14 16.02 17.48
CA THR A 126 -3.60 15.92 17.40
C THR A 126 -4.06 14.46 17.48
N THR A 127 -5.02 14.21 18.35
CA THR A 127 -5.70 12.92 18.52
C THR A 127 -7.19 13.06 18.27
N THR A 128 -7.84 11.94 17.99
CA THR A 128 -9.29 11.83 17.81
C THR A 128 -9.82 10.74 18.74
N ASP A 129 -10.89 11.05 19.46
CA ASP A 129 -11.67 10.03 20.16
C ASP A 129 -12.61 9.36 19.16
N LEU A 130 -12.30 8.10 18.80
CA LEU A 130 -13.07 7.35 17.82
C LEU A 130 -14.40 6.84 18.37
N SER A 131 -14.60 6.90 19.69
CA SER A 131 -15.88 6.53 20.30
C SER A 131 -16.98 7.59 20.14
N THR A 132 -16.59 8.85 19.82
CA THR A 132 -17.53 9.98 19.77
C THR A 132 -17.25 10.95 18.64
N SER A 133 -16.01 11.08 18.19
CA SER A 133 -15.55 12.20 17.35
C SER A 133 -14.94 11.76 16.04
N PHE A 134 -15.20 10.53 15.62
CA PHE A 134 -14.77 10.03 14.32
C PHE A 134 -15.46 10.78 13.19
N LYS A 135 -14.68 11.08 12.16
CA LYS A 135 -15.13 11.60 10.88
C LYS A 135 -14.59 10.71 9.79
N ALA A 136 -15.43 10.14 8.95
CA ALA A 136 -14.99 9.33 7.82
C ALA A 136 -14.21 10.16 6.80
N TYR A 137 -14.53 11.45 6.71
CA TYR A 137 -13.81 12.47 5.97
C TYR A 137 -13.52 13.65 6.89
N ASP A 138 -12.28 14.06 6.93
CA ASP A 138 -11.85 15.23 7.69
C ASP A 138 -10.95 16.07 6.78
N GLY A 139 -11.36 17.29 6.47
CA GLY A 139 -10.65 18.24 5.61
C GLY A 139 -9.38 18.82 6.22
N LYS A 140 -8.85 18.25 7.30
CA LYS A 140 -7.57 18.69 7.86
C LYS A 140 -6.40 18.38 6.92
N THR A 141 -5.53 19.36 6.77
CA THR A 141 -4.28 19.20 6.05
C THR A 141 -3.36 18.25 6.80
N LEU A 142 -2.81 17.26 6.11
CA LEU A 142 -1.72 16.46 6.64
C LEU A 142 -0.40 17.23 6.55
N ALA A 143 0.52 17.00 7.48
CA ALA A 143 1.82 17.69 7.56
C ALA A 143 2.68 17.59 6.28
N TYR A 144 2.33 16.70 5.38
CA TYR A 144 3.07 16.39 4.15
C TYR A 144 2.38 16.90 2.87
N GLY A 145 1.61 17.97 2.97
CA GLY A 145 1.11 18.70 1.80
C GLY A 145 -0.21 18.21 1.21
N GLY A 146 -0.88 17.26 1.85
CA GLY A 146 -2.25 16.92 1.47
C GLY A 146 -3.20 18.04 1.88
N ASP A 147 -3.38 19.04 1.05
CA ASP A 147 -4.45 20.01 1.25
C ASP A 147 -5.77 19.33 0.86
N LEU A 148 -6.34 18.68 1.83
CA LEU A 148 -7.65 18.10 1.71
C LEU A 148 -8.67 19.17 2.00
N VAL A 149 -9.05 19.90 0.98
CA VAL A 149 -10.28 20.67 0.90
C VAL A 149 -10.65 21.46 2.18
N SER A 150 -11.15 22.64 2.03
CA SER A 150 -11.51 23.54 3.12
C SER A 150 -12.34 22.88 4.24
N SER A 151 -12.30 23.45 5.42
CA SER A 151 -13.03 23.05 6.64
C SER A 151 -14.54 22.77 6.44
N ASP A 152 -15.09 23.19 5.31
CA ASP A 152 -16.52 23.11 5.00
C ASP A 152 -16.97 21.69 4.57
N TYR A 153 -16.06 20.74 4.42
CA TYR A 153 -16.33 19.39 3.91
C TYR A 153 -16.16 18.28 4.93
N ASN A 154 -16.01 18.65 6.18
CA ASN A 154 -15.90 17.67 7.25
C ASN A 154 -17.19 16.88 7.42
N ASP A 155 -17.04 15.56 7.61
CA ASP A 155 -18.15 14.75 8.08
C ASP A 155 -18.56 15.15 9.50
N THR A 156 -19.81 14.88 9.88
CA THR A 156 -20.27 15.13 11.24
C THR A 156 -19.56 14.17 12.21
N PRO A 157 -19.00 14.67 13.34
CA PRO A 157 -18.43 13.82 14.36
C PRO A 157 -19.46 12.83 14.92
N GLN A 158 -19.09 11.57 14.98
CA GLN A 158 -19.93 10.49 15.49
C GLN A 158 -19.08 9.30 15.92
N PRO A 159 -19.63 8.28 16.62
CA PRO A 159 -18.91 7.04 16.89
C PRO A 159 -18.41 6.38 15.60
N ALA A 160 -17.22 5.81 15.63
CA ALA A 160 -16.62 5.14 14.48
C ALA A 160 -17.53 4.05 13.91
N TYR A 161 -17.61 3.99 12.60
CA TYR A 161 -18.51 3.07 11.88
C TYR A 161 -18.00 2.78 10.48
N TYR A 162 -18.60 1.75 9.88
CA TYR A 162 -18.43 1.39 8.48
C TYR A 162 -19.71 0.76 7.94
N TYR A 163 -19.79 0.65 6.62
CA TYR A 163 -20.85 -0.07 5.95
C TYR A 163 -20.35 -1.37 5.34
N LEU A 164 -21.16 -2.43 5.47
CA LEU A 164 -20.98 -3.69 4.77
C LEU A 164 -22.18 -3.95 3.88
N TYR A 165 -21.91 -4.30 2.64
CA TYR A 165 -22.93 -4.80 1.75
C TYR A 165 -23.22 -6.26 2.06
N GLU A 166 -24.49 -6.58 2.22
CA GLU A 166 -25.05 -7.92 2.42
C GLU A 166 -26.03 -8.20 1.27
N GLY A 167 -25.64 -9.06 0.34
CA GLY A 167 -26.44 -9.43 -0.82
C GLY A 167 -25.72 -10.36 -1.77
N SER A 168 -26.42 -10.78 -2.81
CA SER A 168 -25.90 -11.72 -3.80
C SER A 168 -25.07 -11.07 -4.92
N GLN A 169 -25.10 -9.72 -5.02
CA GLN A 169 -24.32 -9.02 -6.04
C GLN A 169 -22.86 -8.89 -5.64
N THR A 170 -21.96 -8.95 -6.60
CA THR A 170 -20.58 -8.53 -6.42
C THR A 170 -20.52 -7.01 -6.47
N ILE A 171 -20.13 -6.37 -5.37
CA ILE A 171 -19.95 -4.93 -5.30
C ILE A 171 -18.53 -4.57 -5.68
N THR A 172 -18.40 -3.60 -6.55
CA THR A 172 -17.13 -2.95 -6.93
C THR A 172 -17.29 -1.44 -6.80
N ALA A 173 -16.19 -0.70 -6.82
CA ALA A 173 -16.22 0.75 -6.71
C ALA A 173 -17.13 1.47 -7.74
N SER A 174 -17.37 0.84 -8.90
CA SER A 174 -18.23 1.36 -9.96
C SER A 174 -19.71 0.94 -9.82
N SER A 175 -20.05 0.10 -8.84
CA SER A 175 -21.42 -0.35 -8.63
C SER A 175 -22.34 0.81 -8.26
N ALA A 176 -23.56 0.83 -8.81
CA ALA A 176 -24.56 1.86 -8.49
C ALA A 176 -24.87 1.92 -6.99
N ALA A 177 -24.86 0.79 -6.31
CA ALA A 177 -25.02 0.71 -4.86
C ALA A 177 -24.00 1.54 -4.09
N CYS A 178 -22.76 1.69 -4.59
CA CYS A 178 -21.75 2.53 -3.97
C CYS A 178 -22.10 4.04 -3.99
N GLN A 179 -23.02 4.43 -4.84
CA GLN A 179 -23.53 5.81 -4.96
C GLN A 179 -24.75 6.08 -4.08
N ASP A 180 -25.24 5.09 -3.35
CA ASP A 180 -26.36 5.27 -2.42
C ASP A 180 -26.05 6.32 -1.38
N ALA A 181 -27.05 7.16 -1.06
CA ALA A 181 -26.87 8.21 -0.06
C ALA A 181 -26.66 7.60 1.32
N ASP A 182 -25.70 8.13 2.08
CA ASP A 182 -25.52 7.80 3.49
C ASP A 182 -26.62 8.48 4.32
N THR A 183 -27.49 7.69 4.91
CA THR A 183 -28.58 8.16 5.78
C THR A 183 -28.28 7.95 7.27
N GLY A 184 -27.08 7.49 7.61
CA GLY A 184 -26.68 7.17 8.97
C GLY A 184 -27.31 5.88 9.53
N ALA A 185 -27.97 5.08 8.69
CA ALA A 185 -28.67 3.87 9.09
C ALA A 185 -28.43 2.71 8.11
N THR A 186 -28.74 1.50 8.54
CA THR A 186 -28.87 0.33 7.66
C THR A 186 -29.99 0.57 6.66
N ARG A 187 -29.75 0.25 5.37
CA ARG A 187 -30.69 0.55 4.28
C ARG A 187 -30.61 -0.46 3.13
N SER A 188 -31.65 -0.51 2.33
CA SER A 188 -31.61 -1.26 1.07
C SER A 188 -30.60 -0.64 0.11
N ALA A 189 -29.86 -1.49 -0.59
CA ALA A 189 -28.90 -1.11 -1.61
C ALA A 189 -29.56 -1.04 -3.00
N THR A 190 -29.13 -0.10 -3.83
CA THR A 190 -29.54 -0.02 -5.22
C THR A 190 -29.13 -1.31 -5.97
N GLY A 191 -30.08 -1.90 -6.66
CA GLY A 191 -29.89 -3.18 -7.36
C GLY A 191 -30.12 -4.41 -6.48
N GLY A 192 -30.45 -4.26 -5.20
CA GLY A 192 -30.77 -5.35 -4.25
C GLY A 192 -29.72 -5.51 -3.17
N GLY A 193 -30.08 -6.27 -2.14
CA GLY A 193 -29.26 -6.43 -0.93
C GLY A 193 -29.41 -5.28 0.05
N THR A 194 -28.54 -5.23 1.04
CA THR A 194 -28.61 -4.30 2.17
C THR A 194 -27.25 -3.73 2.49
N TRP A 195 -27.19 -2.44 2.72
CA TRP A 195 -26.07 -1.77 3.39
C TRP A 195 -26.28 -1.81 4.89
N ARG A 196 -25.55 -2.68 5.57
CA ARG A 196 -25.55 -2.76 7.01
C ARG A 196 -24.54 -1.77 7.59
N ARG A 197 -25.05 -0.79 8.37
CA ARG A 197 -24.19 0.09 9.15
C ARG A 197 -23.72 -0.61 10.41
N VAL A 198 -22.43 -0.64 10.64
CA VAL A 198 -21.78 -1.27 11.79
C VAL A 198 -21.08 -0.21 12.62
N LEU A 199 -21.47 -0.06 13.88
CA LEU A 199 -20.72 0.75 14.85
C LEU A 199 -19.56 -0.07 15.41
N VAL A 200 -18.38 0.52 15.43
CA VAL A 200 -17.18 -0.15 15.94
C VAL A 200 -17.29 -0.33 17.45
N SER A 201 -17.18 -1.57 17.87
CA SER A 201 -17.21 -1.98 19.29
C SER A 201 -16.18 -3.08 19.55
N SER A 202 -16.08 -3.55 20.78
CA SER A 202 -15.19 -4.68 21.09
C SER A 202 -15.56 -5.98 20.39
N THR A 203 -16.82 -6.10 19.92
CA THR A 203 -17.39 -7.35 19.38
C THR A 203 -17.99 -7.19 17.99
N SER A 204 -17.85 -6.02 17.34
CA SER A 204 -18.48 -5.76 16.05
C SER A 204 -17.77 -6.40 14.86
N GLY A 205 -16.48 -6.69 14.99
CA GLY A 205 -15.68 -7.27 13.92
C GLY A 205 -15.84 -8.77 13.75
N THR A 206 -15.17 -9.27 12.70
CA THR A 206 -15.15 -10.71 12.37
C THR A 206 -14.01 -11.46 13.05
N SER A 207 -13.05 -10.74 13.68
CA SER A 207 -11.92 -11.36 14.38
C SER A 207 -12.26 -11.58 15.88
N ALA A 208 -11.61 -12.55 16.49
CA ALA A 208 -11.73 -12.80 17.93
C ALA A 208 -11.10 -11.71 18.81
N SER A 209 -10.42 -10.73 18.20
CA SER A 209 -9.80 -9.61 18.90
C SER A 209 -10.72 -8.39 18.94
N ASP A 210 -10.45 -7.49 19.88
CA ASP A 210 -11.19 -6.23 20.03
C ASP A 210 -11.06 -5.39 18.75
N GLU A 211 -12.18 -5.21 18.02
CA GLU A 211 -12.20 -4.47 16.77
C GLU A 211 -11.81 -3.01 16.94
N ARG A 212 -12.06 -2.43 18.12
CA ARG A 212 -11.68 -1.03 18.41
C ARG A 212 -10.18 -0.82 18.24
N GLN A 213 -9.35 -1.80 18.64
CA GLN A 213 -7.91 -1.72 18.47
C GLN A 213 -7.52 -1.79 16.99
N ASN A 214 -8.12 -2.71 16.23
CA ASN A 214 -7.87 -2.86 14.81
C ASN A 214 -8.29 -1.60 14.03
N PHE A 215 -9.42 -1.01 14.40
CA PHE A 215 -9.89 0.24 13.81
C PHE A 215 -8.97 1.43 14.17
N ALA A 216 -8.48 1.52 15.40
CA ALA A 216 -7.54 2.56 15.82
C ALA A 216 -6.20 2.44 15.05
N ASN A 217 -5.72 1.22 14.82
CA ASN A 217 -4.53 0.97 13.99
C ASN A 217 -4.76 1.46 12.55
N TRP A 218 -5.89 1.10 11.95
CA TRP A 218 -6.26 1.57 10.63
C TRP A 218 -6.36 3.10 10.58
N TYR A 219 -7.08 3.70 11.50
CA TYR A 219 -7.27 5.15 11.56
C TYR A 219 -5.94 5.90 11.59
N SER A 220 -5.03 5.48 12.44
CA SER A 220 -3.77 6.17 12.63
C SER A 220 -2.78 5.93 11.48
N TYR A 221 -2.72 4.72 10.91
CA TYR A 221 -1.64 4.33 10.02
C TYR A 221 -2.04 4.02 8.58
N TYR A 222 -3.34 3.89 8.27
CA TYR A 222 -3.79 3.38 6.97
C TYR A 222 -4.92 4.17 6.32
N ARG A 223 -5.56 5.10 7.02
CA ARG A 223 -6.80 5.73 6.54
C ARG A 223 -6.64 6.65 5.33
N THR A 224 -5.44 7.15 5.03
CA THR A 224 -5.15 7.95 3.83
C THR A 224 -4.15 7.23 2.94
N ARG A 225 -4.11 7.59 1.66
CA ARG A 225 -3.15 7.01 0.70
C ARG A 225 -1.72 7.18 1.19
N LEU A 226 -1.35 8.36 1.68
CA LEU A 226 -0.01 8.64 2.18
C LEU A 226 0.33 7.80 3.41
N LEU A 227 -0.58 7.73 4.38
CA LEU A 227 -0.36 6.91 5.59
C LEU A 227 -0.21 5.43 5.23
N MET A 228 -1.05 4.94 4.30
CA MET A 228 -0.96 3.55 3.82
C MET A 228 0.39 3.25 3.15
N VAL A 229 0.87 4.15 2.27
CA VAL A 229 2.18 3.99 1.61
C VAL A 229 3.32 4.02 2.63
N LYS A 230 3.31 4.94 3.58
CA LYS A 230 4.31 4.99 4.67
C LYS A 230 4.33 3.70 5.48
N SER A 231 3.14 3.22 5.85
CA SER A 231 3.01 1.98 6.62
C SER A 231 3.47 0.76 5.83
N ALA A 232 3.07 0.66 4.56
CA ALA A 232 3.50 -0.42 3.68
C ALA A 232 5.02 -0.42 3.46
N ALA A 233 5.64 0.74 3.26
CA ALA A 233 7.09 0.87 3.08
C ALA A 233 7.89 0.46 4.31
N SER A 234 7.32 0.58 5.51
CA SER A 234 7.99 0.20 6.76
C SER A 234 8.05 -1.32 6.98
N LEU A 235 7.14 -2.09 6.39
CA LEU A 235 7.04 -3.54 6.59
C LEU A 235 8.18 -4.34 5.93
N PRO A 236 8.61 -4.02 4.69
CA PRO A 236 9.72 -4.73 4.02
C PRO A 236 11.10 -4.29 4.51
N ALA A 237 11.26 -3.07 5.04
CA ALA A 237 12.57 -2.51 5.40
C ALA A 237 13.39 -3.34 6.39
N ILE A 238 12.79 -4.34 7.02
CA ILE A 238 13.40 -5.16 8.07
C ILE A 238 14.07 -6.42 7.53
N ARG A 239 13.81 -6.81 6.30
CA ARG A 239 14.46 -7.98 5.70
C ARG A 239 15.88 -7.70 5.16
N TRP A 240 16.38 -6.46 5.29
CA TRP A 240 17.67 -6.03 4.73
C TRP A 240 18.76 -5.79 5.80
N THR A 241 18.53 -6.20 7.05
CA THR A 241 19.56 -6.14 8.11
C THR A 241 20.27 -7.52 8.25
#